data_b42accf98ca8ebe97311b81f16816332
#
_entry.id   b42accf98ca8ebe97311b81f16816332
#
_cell.length_a   1.000
_cell.length_b   1.000
_cell.length_c   1.000
_cell.angle_alpha   90.00
_cell.angle_beta   90.00
_cell.angle_gamma   90.00
#
_symmetry.space_group_name_H-M   'P 1'
#
loop_
_entity.id
_entity.type
_entity.pdbx_description
1 polymer ?
#
loop_
_entity_poly.entity_id
_entity_poly.type
_entity_poly.pdbx_seq_one_letter_code
_entity_poly.pdbx_strand_id
1 'polypeptide(L)'
;SDSKGRGLAMGLLESIRRGVEFCMNLIIIGCMAIFPTHANGIMIGFGLAYSLLLVPNIIAILRFVPANAVAESEGHSKNTAALMGLLKVLAQPGVWFAGIAGMCVYWCYVNLIYSSAPYLKLVFHASDAASGAFGIFSTGFVGIIAGLVAGMLADYVFKSSTTMVAVALTVIAIGVGLVYLLPASDSMMWPAMILLVVMAFGVFLGKSVLLAPIAELHLPEEINGSAMSVGSFLVYASILWGNPTTAGIITAHEANPYDGYRIIFLITLCVALVGAACAYALVFSNRRKKALSAEVE
;
A
#
# COMPACT_ATOMS: atom_id res chain seq x y z
N SER A 1 -19.31 16.82 -4.16
CA SER A 1 -18.26 16.58 -5.17
C SER A 1 -18.48 15.21 -5.80
N ASP A 2 -18.56 15.18 -7.11
CA ASP A 2 -18.81 14.00 -7.90
C ASP A 2 -17.93 12.83 -7.45
N SER A 3 -18.56 11.70 -7.18
CA SER A 3 -17.86 10.44 -6.86
C SER A 3 -17.04 9.91 -8.06
N LYS A 4 -17.30 10.45 -9.25
CA LYS A 4 -16.54 10.20 -10.48
C LYS A 4 -15.19 10.92 -10.40
N GLY A 5 -14.09 10.17 -10.49
CA GLY A 5 -12.75 10.73 -10.51
C GLY A 5 -11.99 10.62 -9.17
N ARG A 6 -12.58 10.10 -8.10
CA ARG A 6 -11.86 9.90 -6.83
C ARG A 6 -10.75 8.85 -6.95
N GLY A 7 -11.02 7.75 -7.62
CA GLY A 7 -10.04 6.70 -7.87
C GLY A 7 -8.89 7.20 -8.72
N LEU A 8 -9.20 7.96 -9.78
CA LEU A 8 -8.17 8.57 -10.63
C LEU A 8 -7.32 9.58 -9.85
N ALA A 9 -7.94 10.43 -9.03
CA ALA A 9 -7.20 11.40 -8.20
C ALA A 9 -6.26 10.69 -7.21
N MET A 10 -6.73 9.63 -6.54
CA MET A 10 -5.89 8.81 -5.64
C MET A 10 -4.78 8.08 -6.40
N GLY A 11 -5.07 7.52 -7.57
CA GLY A 11 -4.09 6.87 -8.44
C GLY A 11 -3.02 7.85 -8.93
N LEU A 12 -3.41 9.05 -9.35
CA LEU A 12 -2.49 10.13 -9.74
C LEU A 12 -1.59 10.56 -8.57
N LEU A 13 -2.17 10.73 -7.39
CA LEU A 13 -1.42 11.10 -6.19
C LEU A 13 -0.35 10.06 -5.86
N GLU A 14 -0.70 8.77 -5.89
CA GLU A 14 0.28 7.68 -5.65
C GLU A 14 1.32 7.63 -6.76
N SER A 15 0.95 7.83 -8.02
CA SER A 15 1.90 7.86 -9.15
C SER A 15 2.89 9.01 -9.05
N ILE A 16 2.43 10.21 -8.70
CA ILE A 16 3.31 11.37 -8.48
C ILE A 16 4.26 11.09 -7.31
N ARG A 17 3.73 10.56 -6.21
CA ARG A 17 4.53 10.17 -5.04
C ARG A 17 5.62 9.17 -5.42
N ARG A 18 5.28 8.12 -6.19
CA ARG A 18 6.24 7.13 -6.66
C ARG A 18 7.25 7.73 -7.65
N GLY A 19 6.82 8.64 -8.50
CA GLY A 19 7.68 9.36 -9.42
C GLY A 19 8.75 10.18 -8.69
N VAL A 20 8.34 10.94 -7.68
CA VAL A 20 9.28 11.71 -6.84
C VAL A 20 10.25 10.77 -6.13
N GLU A 21 9.76 9.69 -5.50
CA GLU A 21 10.59 8.71 -4.81
C GLU A 21 11.59 8.03 -5.75
N PHE A 22 11.14 7.67 -6.96
CA PHE A 22 11.99 7.07 -8.00
C PHE A 22 13.11 8.03 -8.44
N CYS A 23 12.78 9.28 -8.74
CA CYS A 23 13.78 10.31 -9.10
C CYS A 23 14.79 10.55 -7.96
N MET A 24 14.31 10.66 -6.72
CA MET A 24 15.18 10.83 -5.55
C MET A 24 16.15 9.66 -5.38
N ASN A 25 15.67 8.43 -5.52
CA ASN A 25 16.51 7.24 -5.43
C ASN A 25 17.58 7.21 -6.53
N LEU A 26 17.24 7.59 -7.77
CA LEU A 26 18.20 7.70 -8.87
C LEU A 26 19.26 8.76 -8.58
N ILE A 27 18.88 9.91 -8.03
CA ILE A 27 19.83 10.98 -7.68
C ILE A 27 20.76 10.50 -6.56
N ILE A 28 20.23 9.84 -5.52
CA ILE A 28 21.04 9.30 -4.41
C ILE A 28 22.07 8.30 -4.94
N ILE A 29 21.64 7.36 -5.78
CA ILE A 29 22.54 6.36 -6.40
C ILE A 29 23.58 7.04 -7.28
N GLY A 30 23.18 8.01 -8.09
CA GLY A 30 24.09 8.78 -8.92
C GLY A 30 25.15 9.50 -8.08
N CYS A 31 24.74 10.15 -6.99
CA CYS A 31 25.69 10.78 -6.05
C CYS A 31 26.63 9.76 -5.40
N MET A 32 26.12 8.60 -4.99
CA MET A 32 26.94 7.52 -4.39
C MET A 32 27.94 6.93 -5.40
N ALA A 33 27.54 6.82 -6.66
CA ALA A 33 28.44 6.34 -7.73
C ALA A 33 29.58 7.34 -8.02
N ILE A 34 29.31 8.65 -7.97
CA ILE A 34 30.32 9.72 -8.18
C ILE A 34 31.22 9.88 -6.95
N PHE A 35 30.66 9.74 -5.74
CA PHE A 35 31.36 9.96 -4.47
C PHE A 35 31.27 8.74 -3.54
N PRO A 36 31.86 7.60 -3.89
CA PRO A 36 31.67 6.33 -3.15
C PRO A 36 32.17 6.38 -1.70
N THR A 37 33.15 7.21 -1.41
CA THR A 37 33.69 7.38 -0.05
C THR A 37 32.85 8.26 0.87
N HIS A 38 31.84 8.95 0.34
CA HIS A 38 31.01 9.91 1.08
C HIS A 38 29.55 9.43 1.27
N ALA A 39 29.27 8.13 1.19
CA ALA A 39 27.92 7.58 1.25
C ALA A 39 27.10 8.07 2.46
N ASN A 40 27.70 8.08 3.66
CA ASN A 40 27.05 8.59 4.88
C ASN A 40 26.73 10.09 4.78
N GLY A 41 27.65 10.90 4.26
CA GLY A 41 27.44 12.34 4.07
C GLY A 41 26.33 12.62 3.07
N ILE A 42 26.25 11.85 2.00
CA ILE A 42 25.17 11.92 0.99
C ILE A 42 23.83 11.62 1.65
N MET A 43 23.71 10.53 2.41
CA MET A 43 22.47 10.17 3.09
C MET A 43 22.02 11.23 4.10
N ILE A 44 22.94 11.75 4.91
CA ILE A 44 22.66 12.85 5.85
C ILE A 44 22.22 14.11 5.10
N GLY A 45 22.91 14.48 4.04
CA GLY A 45 22.60 15.65 3.22
C GLY A 45 21.19 15.57 2.60
N PHE A 46 20.82 14.43 2.04
CA PHE A 46 19.47 14.21 1.54
C PHE A 46 18.42 14.21 2.65
N GLY A 47 18.70 13.62 3.82
CA GLY A 47 17.81 13.66 4.98
C GLY A 47 17.55 15.09 5.46
N LEU A 48 18.58 15.93 5.53
CA LEU A 48 18.46 17.34 5.88
C LEU A 48 17.67 18.12 4.81
N ALA A 49 17.99 17.94 3.53
CA ALA A 49 17.27 18.59 2.43
C ALA A 49 15.78 18.22 2.46
N TYR A 50 15.45 16.94 2.70
CA TYR A 50 14.05 16.49 2.83
C TYR A 50 13.34 17.12 4.03
N SER A 51 14.06 17.26 5.16
CA SER A 51 13.53 17.93 6.35
C SER A 51 13.26 19.41 6.12
N LEU A 52 14.12 20.09 5.36
CA LEU A 52 13.94 21.51 5.01
C LEU A 52 12.71 21.71 4.09
N LEU A 53 12.35 20.75 3.25
CA LEU A 53 11.14 20.82 2.43
C LEU A 53 9.83 20.80 3.25
N LEU A 54 9.87 20.42 4.53
CA LEU A 54 8.71 20.52 5.42
C LEU A 54 8.31 21.97 5.67
N VAL A 55 9.27 22.89 5.70
CA VAL A 55 9.00 24.33 5.96
C VAL A 55 8.07 24.94 4.91
N PRO A 56 8.39 24.91 3.59
CA PRO A 56 7.48 25.43 2.57
C PRO A 56 6.16 24.65 2.52
N ASN A 57 6.15 23.36 2.85
CA ASN A 57 4.91 22.58 2.93
C ASN A 57 3.99 23.09 4.05
N ILE A 58 4.53 23.35 5.26
CA ILE A 58 3.78 23.95 6.36
C ILE A 58 3.23 25.31 5.94
N ILE A 59 4.04 26.16 5.33
CA ILE A 59 3.60 27.48 4.84
C ILE A 59 2.47 27.34 3.82
N ALA A 60 2.60 26.39 2.89
CA ALA A 60 1.57 26.13 1.89
C ALA A 60 0.25 25.67 2.53
N ILE A 61 0.30 24.76 3.49
CA ILE A 61 -0.89 24.30 4.23
C ILE A 61 -1.55 25.47 4.96
N LEU A 62 -0.78 26.25 5.70
CA LEU A 62 -1.33 27.41 6.45
C LEU A 62 -1.93 28.48 5.54
N ARG A 63 -1.44 28.63 4.29
CA ARG A 63 -1.91 29.66 3.37
C ARG A 63 -3.07 29.22 2.48
N PHE A 64 -3.10 27.95 2.09
CA PHE A 64 -4.05 27.46 1.06
C PHE A 64 -5.14 26.55 1.62
N VAL A 65 -4.97 25.95 2.81
CA VAL A 65 -6.02 25.15 3.43
C VAL A 65 -6.90 26.05 4.29
N PRO A 66 -8.20 26.18 3.99
CA PRO A 66 -9.11 27.04 4.78
C PRO A 66 -9.24 26.49 6.22
N ALA A 67 -9.28 27.39 7.19
CA ALA A 67 -9.44 27.02 8.61
C ALA A 67 -10.73 26.21 8.88
N ASN A 68 -11.76 26.39 8.06
CA ASN A 68 -13.06 25.71 8.17
C ASN A 68 -13.11 24.38 7.40
N ALA A 69 -11.98 23.88 6.89
CA ALA A 69 -11.92 22.56 6.20
C ALA A 69 -12.31 21.39 7.11
N VAL A 70 -12.26 21.60 8.45
CA VAL A 70 -12.76 20.66 9.44
C VAL A 70 -14.14 21.15 9.89
N ALA A 71 -15.19 20.39 9.57
CA ALA A 71 -16.55 20.70 9.99
C ALA A 71 -16.60 20.82 11.52
N GLU A 72 -17.02 21.99 12.03
CA GLU A 72 -17.29 22.17 13.45
C GLU A 72 -18.58 21.43 13.80
N SER A 73 -18.50 20.43 14.66
CA SER A 73 -19.68 19.82 15.26
C SER A 73 -20.25 20.77 16.30
N GLU A 74 -21.37 21.40 15.97
CA GLU A 74 -22.12 22.24 16.91
C GLU A 74 -22.69 21.37 18.05
N GLY A 75 -22.42 21.75 19.30
CA GLY A 75 -23.26 21.40 20.45
C GLY A 75 -22.80 20.35 21.45
N HIS A 76 -21.70 19.64 21.25
CA HIS A 76 -21.13 18.72 22.25
C HIS A 76 -19.65 18.98 22.46
N SER A 77 -19.15 18.71 23.68
CA SER A 77 -17.71 18.73 23.93
C SER A 77 -17.02 17.94 22.82
N LYS A 78 -16.13 18.59 22.07
CA LYS A 78 -15.43 18.01 20.89
C LYS A 78 -14.89 16.60 21.13
N ASN A 79 -14.45 16.33 22.36
CA ASN A 79 -13.90 15.02 22.77
C ASN A 79 -14.99 13.94 22.91
N THR A 80 -16.16 14.29 23.45
CA THR A 80 -17.27 13.33 23.64
C THR A 80 -17.89 12.94 22.31
N ALA A 81 -18.07 13.89 21.40
CA ALA A 81 -18.58 13.63 20.05
C ALA A 81 -17.61 12.74 19.25
N ALA A 82 -16.30 13.00 19.32
CA ALA A 82 -15.27 12.19 18.67
C ALA A 82 -15.24 10.76 19.23
N LEU A 83 -15.33 10.59 20.55
CA LEU A 83 -15.35 9.27 21.19
C LEU A 83 -16.61 8.48 20.81
N MET A 84 -17.78 9.12 20.82
CA MET A 84 -19.03 8.49 20.39
C MET A 84 -19.00 8.11 18.89
N GLY A 85 -18.42 8.97 18.04
CA GLY A 85 -18.19 8.68 16.64
C GLY A 85 -17.30 7.43 16.45
N LEU A 86 -16.22 7.34 17.22
CA LEU A 86 -15.32 6.20 17.22
C LEU A 86 -16.04 4.90 17.61
N LEU A 87 -16.82 4.91 18.70
CA LEU A 87 -17.57 3.72 19.15
C LEU A 87 -18.61 3.28 18.12
N LYS A 88 -19.32 4.23 17.49
CA LYS A 88 -20.27 3.92 16.40
C LYS A 88 -19.57 3.27 15.20
N VAL A 89 -18.37 3.75 14.84
CA VAL A 89 -17.58 3.21 13.75
C VAL A 89 -17.08 1.80 14.05
N LEU A 90 -16.62 1.54 15.27
CA LEU A 90 -16.18 0.20 15.70
C LEU A 90 -17.30 -0.84 15.63
N ALA A 91 -18.57 -0.42 15.71
CA ALA A 91 -19.73 -1.29 15.52
C ALA A 91 -20.07 -1.54 14.05
N GLN A 92 -19.40 -0.90 13.09
CA GLN A 92 -19.66 -1.04 11.65
C GLN A 92 -18.80 -2.14 11.02
N PRO A 93 -19.37 -3.32 10.67
CA PRO A 93 -18.57 -4.42 10.12
C PRO A 93 -17.91 -4.06 8.78
N GLY A 94 -18.51 -3.18 7.97
CA GLY A 94 -17.94 -2.73 6.71
C GLY A 94 -16.58 -2.05 6.89
N VAL A 95 -16.38 -1.29 7.97
CA VAL A 95 -15.10 -0.62 8.26
C VAL A 95 -14.01 -1.64 8.60
N TRP A 96 -14.36 -2.71 9.32
CA TRP A 96 -13.43 -3.80 9.60
C TRP A 96 -13.02 -4.56 8.35
N PHE A 97 -13.97 -4.94 7.50
CA PHE A 97 -13.65 -5.62 6.23
C PHE A 97 -12.78 -4.75 5.32
N ALA A 98 -13.11 -3.47 5.18
CA ALA A 98 -12.31 -2.52 4.40
C ALA A 98 -10.92 -2.31 5.00
N GLY A 99 -10.83 -2.11 6.33
CA GLY A 99 -9.59 -1.91 7.06
C GLY A 99 -8.67 -3.14 7.00
N ILE A 100 -9.21 -4.35 7.20
CA ILE A 100 -8.45 -5.61 7.10
C ILE A 100 -7.96 -5.84 5.68
N ALA A 101 -8.79 -5.62 4.66
CA ALA A 101 -8.37 -5.73 3.27
C ALA A 101 -7.21 -4.76 2.97
N GLY A 102 -7.33 -3.51 3.41
CA GLY A 102 -6.26 -2.52 3.29
C GLY A 102 -5.00 -2.89 4.07
N MET A 103 -5.13 -3.43 5.29
CA MET A 103 -4.02 -3.96 6.10
C MET A 103 -3.26 -5.06 5.34
N CYS A 104 -3.99 -5.96 4.69
CA CYS A 104 -3.39 -7.04 3.92
C CYS A 104 -2.62 -6.50 2.69
N VAL A 105 -3.17 -5.52 1.97
CA VAL A 105 -2.43 -4.83 0.88
C VAL A 105 -1.16 -4.19 1.42
N TYR A 106 -1.26 -3.49 2.55
CA TYR A 106 -0.12 -2.79 3.12
C TYR A 106 0.96 -3.75 3.66
N TRP A 107 0.56 -4.89 4.23
CA TRP A 107 1.48 -5.99 4.56
C TRP A 107 2.26 -6.48 3.34
N CYS A 108 1.55 -6.76 2.24
CA CYS A 108 2.18 -7.21 0.99
C CYS A 108 3.14 -6.14 0.44
N TYR A 109 2.80 -4.85 0.57
CA TYR A 109 3.66 -3.74 0.19
C TYR A 109 4.95 -3.69 1.01
N VAL A 110 4.85 -3.82 2.34
CA VAL A 110 6.02 -3.85 3.23
C VAL A 110 6.93 -5.01 2.87
N ASN A 111 6.37 -6.21 2.67
CA ASN A 111 7.15 -7.39 2.28
C ASN A 111 7.80 -7.23 0.90
N LEU A 112 7.12 -6.64 -0.07
CA LEU A 112 7.71 -6.35 -1.39
C LEU A 112 8.98 -5.51 -1.25
N ILE A 113 8.92 -4.42 -0.49
CA ILE A 113 10.06 -3.51 -0.32
C ILE A 113 11.24 -4.18 0.38
N TYR A 114 10.96 -4.89 1.47
CA TYR A 114 12.02 -5.44 2.33
C TYR A 114 12.53 -6.81 1.88
N SER A 115 11.79 -7.53 1.04
CA SER A 115 12.15 -8.90 0.68
C SER A 115 12.59 -9.08 -0.76
N SER A 116 12.11 -8.27 -1.73
CA SER A 116 12.34 -8.57 -3.15
C SER A 116 13.82 -8.47 -3.56
N ALA A 117 14.50 -7.38 -3.23
CA ALA A 117 15.91 -7.21 -3.58
C ALA A 117 16.83 -8.16 -2.81
N PRO A 118 16.70 -8.32 -1.46
CA PRO A 118 17.47 -9.31 -0.73
C PRO A 118 17.20 -10.76 -1.15
N TYR A 119 15.96 -11.10 -1.53
CA TYR A 119 15.62 -12.42 -2.07
C TYR A 119 16.43 -12.73 -3.33
N LEU A 120 16.49 -11.81 -4.29
CA LEU A 120 17.29 -12.00 -5.51
C LEU A 120 18.77 -12.13 -5.20
N LYS A 121 19.28 -11.36 -4.23
CA LYS A 121 20.68 -11.42 -3.82
C LYS A 121 21.04 -12.70 -3.10
N LEU A 122 20.25 -13.10 -2.11
CA LEU A 122 20.59 -14.21 -1.19
C LEU A 122 20.23 -15.57 -1.75
N VAL A 123 19.21 -15.67 -2.60
CA VAL A 123 18.73 -16.95 -3.14
C VAL A 123 19.23 -17.20 -4.55
N PHE A 124 19.32 -16.17 -5.40
CA PHE A 124 19.77 -16.30 -6.81
C PHE A 124 21.13 -15.67 -7.06
N HIS A 125 21.86 -15.30 -6.01
CA HIS A 125 23.22 -14.75 -6.09
C HIS A 125 23.34 -13.52 -7.01
N ALA A 126 22.24 -12.75 -7.17
CA ALA A 126 22.26 -11.51 -7.93
C ALA A 126 23.27 -10.51 -7.33
N SER A 127 23.97 -9.77 -8.17
CA SER A 127 24.89 -8.71 -7.70
C SER A 127 24.13 -7.63 -6.93
N ASP A 128 24.83 -6.90 -6.05
CA ASP A 128 24.25 -5.77 -5.31
C ASP A 128 23.65 -4.72 -6.23
N ALA A 129 24.32 -4.45 -7.35
CA ALA A 129 23.85 -3.51 -8.36
C ALA A 129 22.54 -4.02 -9.03
N ALA A 130 22.47 -5.29 -9.39
CA ALA A 130 21.30 -5.88 -10.06
C ALA A 130 20.09 -5.94 -9.10
N SER A 131 20.29 -6.41 -7.88
CA SER A 131 19.22 -6.48 -6.87
C SER A 131 18.73 -5.11 -6.45
N GLY A 132 19.63 -4.14 -6.26
CA GLY A 132 19.28 -2.75 -5.94
C GLY A 132 18.53 -2.07 -7.09
N ALA A 133 18.99 -2.21 -8.33
CA ALA A 133 18.30 -1.69 -9.52
C ALA A 133 16.90 -2.30 -9.67
N PHE A 134 16.76 -3.61 -9.43
CA PHE A 134 15.45 -4.27 -9.42
C PHE A 134 14.53 -3.69 -8.34
N GLY A 135 15.03 -3.47 -7.13
CA GLY A 135 14.28 -2.86 -6.04
C GLY A 135 13.70 -1.49 -6.43
N ILE A 136 14.52 -0.63 -7.03
CA ILE A 136 14.10 0.70 -7.49
C ILE A 136 13.11 0.61 -8.64
N PHE A 137 13.35 -0.28 -9.60
CA PHE A 137 12.46 -0.49 -10.73
C PHE A 137 11.09 -0.99 -10.27
N SER A 138 11.05 -2.03 -9.42
CA SER A 138 9.82 -2.65 -8.97
C SER A 138 9.00 -1.76 -8.04
N THR A 139 9.63 -0.94 -7.20
CA THR A 139 8.92 -0.05 -6.28
C THR A 139 8.64 1.33 -6.85
N GLY A 140 9.50 1.84 -7.72
CA GLY A 140 9.36 3.15 -8.34
C GLY A 140 8.60 3.09 -9.66
N PHE A 141 9.24 2.60 -10.71
CA PHE A 141 8.68 2.62 -12.07
C PHE A 141 7.37 1.83 -12.19
N VAL A 142 7.35 0.61 -11.67
CA VAL A 142 6.12 -0.21 -11.65
C VAL A 142 5.04 0.46 -10.82
N GLY A 143 5.41 1.10 -9.69
CA GLY A 143 4.47 1.86 -8.85
C GLY A 143 3.83 3.05 -9.54
N ILE A 144 4.58 3.78 -10.38
CA ILE A 144 4.04 4.90 -11.20
C ILE A 144 2.95 4.39 -12.13
N ILE A 145 3.26 3.35 -12.91
CA ILE A 145 2.32 2.79 -13.90
C ILE A 145 1.11 2.18 -13.20
N ALA A 146 1.33 1.38 -12.17
CA ALA A 146 0.25 0.73 -11.43
C ALA A 146 -0.68 1.74 -10.76
N GLY A 147 -0.16 2.87 -10.27
CA GLY A 147 -0.97 3.93 -9.69
C GLY A 147 -1.95 4.54 -10.70
N LEU A 148 -1.47 4.89 -11.90
CA LEU A 148 -2.30 5.40 -12.98
C LEU A 148 -3.36 4.38 -13.41
N VAL A 149 -2.92 3.12 -13.65
CA VAL A 149 -3.80 2.04 -14.06
C VAL A 149 -4.87 1.76 -13.01
N ALA A 150 -4.50 1.76 -11.71
CA ALA A 150 -5.44 1.54 -10.62
C ALA A 150 -6.55 2.57 -10.59
N GLY A 151 -6.21 3.86 -10.72
CA GLY A 151 -7.19 4.94 -10.76
C GLY A 151 -8.15 4.80 -11.94
N MET A 152 -7.62 4.53 -13.13
CA MET A 152 -8.45 4.30 -14.32
C MET A 152 -9.35 3.07 -14.17
N LEU A 153 -8.82 1.95 -13.69
CA LEU A 153 -9.61 0.74 -13.48
C LEU A 153 -10.71 0.93 -12.42
N ALA A 154 -10.39 1.62 -11.32
CA ALA A 154 -11.33 1.88 -10.25
C ALA A 154 -12.53 2.72 -10.72
N ASP A 155 -12.28 3.78 -11.50
CA ASP A 155 -13.32 4.72 -11.90
C ASP A 155 -14.07 4.31 -13.17
N TYR A 156 -13.36 3.82 -14.20
CA TYR A 156 -13.95 3.57 -15.51
C TYR A 156 -14.36 2.12 -15.77
N VAL A 157 -13.62 1.14 -15.20
CA VAL A 157 -13.87 -0.29 -15.46
C VAL A 157 -14.72 -0.90 -14.35
N PHE A 158 -14.21 -0.90 -13.12
CA PHE A 158 -14.89 -1.53 -12.00
C PHE A 158 -15.95 -0.64 -11.36
N LYS A 159 -15.83 0.67 -11.49
CA LYS A 159 -16.70 1.67 -10.85
C LYS A 159 -16.81 1.46 -9.33
N SER A 160 -15.76 0.91 -8.73
CA SER A 160 -15.67 0.57 -7.31
C SER A 160 -14.20 0.34 -6.92
N SER A 161 -13.73 1.14 -5.99
CA SER A 161 -12.39 0.98 -5.41
C SER A 161 -12.29 -0.31 -4.58
N THR A 162 -13.40 -0.74 -3.95
CA THR A 162 -13.47 -2.00 -3.22
C THR A 162 -13.21 -3.19 -4.14
N THR A 163 -13.81 -3.19 -5.34
CA THR A 163 -13.55 -4.23 -6.36
C THR A 163 -12.10 -4.17 -6.83
N MET A 164 -11.53 -2.98 -6.99
CA MET A 164 -10.13 -2.82 -7.36
C MET A 164 -9.18 -3.43 -6.33
N VAL A 165 -9.43 -3.21 -5.03
CA VAL A 165 -8.64 -3.82 -3.94
C VAL A 165 -8.75 -5.34 -3.97
N ALA A 166 -9.94 -5.90 -4.20
CA ALA A 166 -10.15 -7.35 -4.30
C ALA A 166 -9.36 -7.97 -5.46
N VAL A 167 -9.40 -7.34 -6.63
CA VAL A 167 -8.61 -7.76 -7.82
C VAL A 167 -7.12 -7.64 -7.55
N ALA A 168 -6.67 -6.54 -6.95
CA ALA A 168 -5.27 -6.33 -6.61
C ALA A 168 -4.72 -7.43 -5.68
N LEU A 169 -5.47 -7.77 -4.62
CA LEU A 169 -5.10 -8.85 -3.69
C LEU A 169 -5.09 -10.22 -4.37
N THR A 170 -5.97 -10.45 -5.34
CA THR A 170 -5.96 -11.68 -6.15
C THR A 170 -4.70 -11.75 -7.00
N VAL A 171 -4.31 -10.67 -7.67
CA VAL A 171 -3.07 -10.60 -8.46
C VAL A 171 -1.85 -10.83 -7.57
N ILE A 172 -1.82 -10.23 -6.37
CA ILE A 172 -0.75 -10.45 -5.39
C ILE A 172 -0.70 -11.92 -5.00
N ALA A 173 -1.82 -12.54 -4.64
CA ALA A 173 -1.88 -13.94 -4.21
C ALA A 173 -1.37 -14.88 -5.31
N ILE A 174 -1.73 -14.65 -6.57
CA ILE A 174 -1.22 -15.41 -7.71
C ILE A 174 0.28 -15.22 -7.85
N GLY A 175 0.77 -13.98 -7.88
CA GLY A 175 2.19 -13.67 -8.02
C GLY A 175 3.04 -14.30 -6.91
N VAL A 176 2.64 -14.10 -5.65
CA VAL A 176 3.34 -14.67 -4.48
C VAL A 176 3.27 -16.19 -4.47
N GLY A 177 2.11 -16.77 -4.80
CA GLY A 177 1.95 -18.22 -4.87
C GLY A 177 2.88 -18.85 -5.89
N LEU A 178 3.05 -18.22 -7.05
CA LEU A 178 3.98 -18.68 -8.09
C LEU A 178 5.45 -18.50 -7.63
N VAL A 179 5.81 -17.38 -6.98
CA VAL A 179 7.16 -17.20 -6.41
C VAL A 179 7.46 -18.28 -5.35
N TYR A 180 6.50 -18.61 -4.50
CA TYR A 180 6.64 -19.66 -3.48
C TYR A 180 6.98 -21.03 -4.08
N LEU A 181 6.47 -21.32 -5.28
CA LEU A 181 6.69 -22.59 -5.98
C LEU A 181 8.01 -22.66 -6.77
N LEU A 182 8.71 -21.52 -6.93
CA LEU A 182 9.97 -21.50 -7.69
C LEU A 182 11.08 -22.22 -6.93
N PRO A 183 11.87 -23.09 -7.59
CA PRO A 183 13.05 -23.67 -6.99
C PRO A 183 14.21 -22.67 -6.90
N ALA A 184 15.08 -22.85 -5.90
CA ALA A 184 16.32 -22.07 -5.75
C ALA A 184 17.38 -22.53 -6.77
N SER A 185 17.25 -22.05 -7.99
CA SER A 185 18.18 -22.33 -9.08
C SER A 185 18.50 -21.04 -9.80
N ASP A 186 19.75 -20.79 -10.16
CA ASP A 186 20.18 -19.57 -10.85
C ASP A 186 19.43 -19.35 -12.16
N SER A 187 19.01 -20.43 -12.85
CA SER A 187 18.19 -20.37 -14.06
C SER A 187 16.80 -19.77 -13.80
N MET A 188 16.32 -19.78 -12.56
CA MET A 188 15.01 -19.26 -12.16
C MET A 188 15.05 -17.79 -11.73
N MET A 189 16.20 -17.13 -11.79
CA MET A 189 16.31 -15.70 -11.42
C MET A 189 15.40 -14.81 -12.27
N TRP A 190 15.38 -14.98 -13.59
CA TRP A 190 14.51 -14.20 -14.48
C TRP A 190 13.02 -14.47 -14.27
N PRO A 191 12.54 -15.72 -14.17
CA PRO A 191 11.18 -16.02 -13.73
C PRO A 191 10.82 -15.39 -12.40
N ALA A 192 11.72 -15.44 -11.40
CA ALA A 192 11.49 -14.81 -10.11
C ALA A 192 11.33 -13.29 -10.23
N MET A 193 12.19 -12.62 -11.00
CA MET A 193 12.07 -11.17 -11.24
C MET A 193 10.74 -10.81 -11.90
N ILE A 194 10.30 -11.56 -12.91
CA ILE A 194 9.00 -11.31 -13.57
C ILE A 194 7.84 -11.47 -12.59
N LEU A 195 7.83 -12.53 -11.79
CA LEU A 195 6.77 -12.77 -10.81
C LEU A 195 6.76 -11.72 -9.68
N LEU A 196 7.94 -11.26 -9.24
CA LEU A 196 8.05 -10.16 -8.30
C LEU A 196 7.54 -8.84 -8.89
N VAL A 197 7.72 -8.60 -10.20
CA VAL A 197 7.11 -7.44 -10.89
C VAL A 197 5.59 -7.57 -10.94
N VAL A 198 5.05 -8.75 -11.20
CA VAL A 198 3.59 -8.99 -11.16
C VAL A 198 3.05 -8.75 -9.76
N MET A 199 3.75 -9.25 -8.73
CA MET A 199 3.42 -8.96 -7.33
C MET A 199 3.46 -7.45 -7.04
N ALA A 200 4.53 -6.76 -7.45
CA ALA A 200 4.68 -5.33 -7.27
C ALA A 200 3.54 -4.55 -7.95
N PHE A 201 3.19 -4.91 -9.17
CA PHE A 201 2.08 -4.31 -9.88
C PHE A 201 0.76 -4.47 -9.10
N GLY A 202 0.45 -5.68 -8.64
CA GLY A 202 -0.72 -5.94 -7.80
C GLY A 202 -0.71 -5.12 -6.49
N VAL A 203 0.43 -5.06 -5.82
CA VAL A 203 0.59 -4.29 -4.58
C VAL A 203 0.28 -2.81 -4.82
N PHE A 204 0.83 -2.20 -5.87
CA PHE A 204 0.61 -0.78 -6.15
C PHE A 204 -0.79 -0.49 -6.70
N LEU A 205 -1.41 -1.43 -7.41
CA LEU A 205 -2.83 -1.33 -7.75
C LEU A 205 -3.69 -1.18 -6.49
N GLY A 206 -3.53 -2.07 -5.51
CA GLY A 206 -4.29 -2.01 -4.26
C GLY A 206 -3.94 -0.79 -3.40
N LYS A 207 -2.65 -0.46 -3.33
CA LYS A 207 -2.14 0.65 -2.51
C LYS A 207 -2.64 2.02 -2.99
N SER A 208 -2.84 2.20 -4.28
CA SER A 208 -3.32 3.47 -4.86
C SER A 208 -4.73 3.85 -4.42
N VAL A 209 -5.56 2.86 -4.07
CA VAL A 209 -6.94 3.07 -3.64
C VAL A 209 -7.20 2.53 -2.22
N LEU A 210 -6.17 2.48 -1.40
CA LEU A 210 -6.09 1.77 -0.14
C LEU A 210 -7.22 2.08 0.85
N LEU A 211 -7.59 3.35 1.02
CA LEU A 211 -8.64 3.83 1.93
C LEU A 211 -9.96 4.13 1.24
N ALA A 212 -10.00 4.08 -0.09
CA ALA A 212 -11.21 4.36 -0.85
C ALA A 212 -12.39 3.41 -0.54
N PRO A 213 -12.19 2.11 -0.23
CA PRO A 213 -13.28 1.23 0.20
C PRO A 213 -14.04 1.72 1.41
N ILE A 214 -13.38 2.45 2.34
CA ILE A 214 -14.05 3.03 3.52
C ILE A 214 -14.98 4.17 3.09
N ALA A 215 -14.52 5.02 2.16
CA ALA A 215 -15.35 6.09 1.62
C ALA A 215 -16.56 5.57 0.81
N GLU A 216 -16.45 4.36 0.21
CA GLU A 216 -17.54 3.70 -0.48
C GLU A 216 -18.63 3.09 0.44
N LEU A 217 -18.42 3.08 1.76
CA LEU A 217 -19.44 2.61 2.72
C LEU A 217 -20.59 3.60 2.87
N HIS A 218 -20.47 4.82 2.36
CA HIS A 218 -21.49 5.87 2.44
C HIS A 218 -22.00 6.09 3.87
N LEU A 219 -21.08 6.17 4.82
CA LEU A 219 -21.38 6.41 6.23
C LEU A 219 -21.86 7.86 6.43
N PRO A 220 -22.69 8.12 7.45
CA PRO A 220 -23.08 9.47 7.82
C PRO A 220 -21.86 10.40 7.98
N GLU A 221 -21.98 11.67 7.56
CA GLU A 221 -20.86 12.64 7.59
C GLU A 221 -20.26 12.79 8.97
N GLU A 222 -21.10 12.70 10.02
CA GLU A 222 -20.70 12.82 11.43
C GLU A 222 -19.65 11.77 11.86
N ILE A 223 -19.68 10.57 11.28
CA ILE A 223 -18.79 9.45 11.64
C ILE A 223 -17.77 9.13 10.55
N ASN A 224 -17.85 9.77 9.39
CA ASN A 224 -16.98 9.48 8.26
C ASN A 224 -15.49 9.75 8.60
N GLY A 225 -15.19 10.85 9.27
CA GLY A 225 -13.84 11.16 9.73
C GLY A 225 -13.29 10.11 10.70
N SER A 226 -14.12 9.66 11.66
CA SER A 226 -13.76 8.59 12.58
C SER A 226 -13.53 7.25 11.84
N ALA A 227 -14.35 6.94 10.83
CA ALA A 227 -14.18 5.74 10.01
C ALA A 227 -12.88 5.75 9.22
N MET A 228 -12.51 6.88 8.63
CA MET A 228 -11.22 7.04 7.95
C MET A 228 -10.04 6.89 8.91
N SER A 229 -10.16 7.40 10.14
CA SER A 229 -9.13 7.28 11.18
C SER A 229 -8.94 5.83 11.63
N VAL A 230 -10.02 5.11 11.94
CA VAL A 230 -9.98 3.69 12.31
C VAL A 230 -9.42 2.86 11.16
N GLY A 231 -9.89 3.12 9.93
CA GLY A 231 -9.41 2.42 8.76
C GLY A 231 -7.93 2.65 8.50
N SER A 232 -7.47 3.90 8.61
CA SER A 232 -6.03 4.21 8.49
C SER A 232 -5.20 3.51 9.54
N PHE A 233 -5.66 3.51 10.81
CA PHE A 233 -4.99 2.78 11.88
C PHE A 233 -4.87 1.29 11.57
N LEU A 234 -5.95 0.63 11.18
CA LEU A 234 -5.95 -0.79 10.83
C LEU A 234 -4.98 -1.07 9.68
N VAL A 235 -5.04 -0.27 8.62
CA VAL A 235 -4.18 -0.44 7.43
C VAL A 235 -2.70 -0.35 7.80
N TYR A 236 -2.29 0.69 8.52
CA TYR A 236 -0.88 0.93 8.83
C TYR A 236 -0.38 0.14 10.03
N ALA A 237 -1.25 -0.44 10.86
CA ALA A 237 -0.87 -1.29 11.99
C ALA A 237 -0.06 -2.52 11.56
N SER A 238 -0.18 -2.97 10.31
CA SER A 238 0.62 -4.07 9.76
C SER A 238 2.14 -3.87 9.88
N ILE A 239 2.63 -2.61 9.91
CA ILE A 239 4.06 -2.30 10.08
C ILE A 239 4.57 -2.77 11.45
N LEU A 240 3.74 -2.66 12.50
CA LEU A 240 4.14 -2.95 13.88
C LEU A 240 4.60 -4.40 14.08
N TRP A 241 4.02 -5.33 13.33
CA TRP A 241 4.33 -6.75 13.41
C TRP A 241 4.95 -7.31 12.11
N GLY A 242 4.69 -6.70 10.96
CA GLY A 242 5.19 -7.13 9.67
C GLY A 242 6.72 -7.11 9.58
N ASN A 243 7.33 -5.99 9.87
CA ASN A 243 8.77 -5.83 9.81
C ASN A 243 9.52 -6.74 10.81
N PRO A 244 9.15 -6.78 12.12
CA PRO A 244 9.79 -7.69 13.06
C PRO A 244 9.65 -9.16 12.69
N THR A 245 8.49 -9.58 12.19
CA THR A 245 8.25 -10.95 11.75
C THR A 245 9.16 -11.33 10.58
N THR A 246 9.21 -10.48 9.53
CA THR A 246 10.05 -10.73 8.36
C THR A 246 11.54 -10.75 8.73
N ALA A 247 12.00 -9.78 9.52
CA ALA A 247 13.38 -9.73 9.99
C ALA A 247 13.74 -10.95 10.84
N GLY A 248 12.87 -11.33 11.77
CA GLY A 248 13.08 -12.51 12.62
C GLY A 248 13.19 -13.81 11.82
N ILE A 249 12.35 -13.99 10.79
CA ILE A 249 12.41 -15.17 9.91
C ILE A 249 13.73 -15.19 9.13
N ILE A 250 14.16 -14.05 8.56
CA ILE A 250 15.42 -13.97 7.80
C ILE A 250 16.61 -14.31 8.72
N THR A 251 16.66 -13.71 9.92
CA THR A 251 17.74 -13.98 10.88
C THR A 251 17.76 -15.44 11.34
N ALA A 252 16.60 -16.05 11.57
CA ALA A 252 16.51 -17.45 11.97
C ALA A 252 16.95 -18.42 10.85
N HIS A 253 16.96 -17.98 9.59
CA HIS A 253 17.29 -18.81 8.42
C HIS A 253 18.52 -18.29 7.65
N GLU A 254 19.46 -17.61 8.32
CA GLU A 254 20.69 -17.10 7.68
C GLU A 254 21.50 -18.20 6.98
N ALA A 255 21.53 -19.41 7.54
CA ALA A 255 22.23 -20.56 6.95
C ALA A 255 21.55 -21.10 5.68
N ASN A 256 20.24 -20.92 5.52
CA ASN A 256 19.47 -21.30 4.35
C ASN A 256 18.42 -20.22 4.03
N PRO A 257 18.80 -19.14 3.36
CA PRO A 257 17.90 -18.03 3.05
C PRO A 257 16.66 -18.44 2.24
N TYR A 258 16.78 -19.43 1.37
CA TYR A 258 15.66 -19.91 0.57
C TYR A 258 14.47 -20.37 1.42
N ASP A 259 14.71 -21.14 2.46
CA ASP A 259 13.64 -21.61 3.35
C ASP A 259 13.01 -20.44 4.11
N GLY A 260 13.81 -19.47 4.55
CA GLY A 260 13.30 -18.25 5.19
C GLY A 260 12.36 -17.46 4.29
N TYR A 261 12.77 -17.24 3.03
CA TYR A 261 11.93 -16.53 2.06
C TYR A 261 10.68 -17.31 1.67
N ARG A 262 10.73 -18.64 1.61
CA ARG A 262 9.53 -19.46 1.39
C ARG A 262 8.51 -19.26 2.50
N ILE A 263 8.93 -19.20 3.77
CA ILE A 263 8.04 -18.92 4.89
C ILE A 263 7.42 -17.51 4.73
N ILE A 264 8.21 -16.51 4.40
CA ILE A 264 7.72 -15.14 4.18
C ILE A 264 6.69 -15.11 3.06
N PHE A 265 6.95 -15.76 1.93
CA PHE A 265 6.02 -15.80 0.81
C PHE A 265 4.75 -16.59 1.14
N LEU A 266 4.85 -17.67 1.92
CA LEU A 266 3.68 -18.42 2.39
C LEU A 266 2.79 -17.55 3.30
N ILE A 267 3.38 -16.84 4.26
CA ILE A 267 2.64 -15.89 5.11
C ILE A 267 1.99 -14.80 4.26
N THR A 268 2.75 -14.24 3.31
CA THR A 268 2.23 -13.19 2.41
C THR A 268 1.08 -13.70 1.54
N LEU A 269 1.16 -14.94 1.06
CA LEU A 269 0.07 -15.60 0.34
C LEU A 269 -1.19 -15.73 1.22
N CYS A 270 -1.05 -16.23 2.43
CA CYS A 270 -2.17 -16.35 3.37
C CYS A 270 -2.80 -14.99 3.68
N VAL A 271 -1.98 -13.97 3.92
CA VAL A 271 -2.44 -12.60 4.16
C VAL A 271 -3.17 -12.04 2.94
N ALA A 272 -2.63 -12.22 1.72
CA ALA A 272 -3.28 -11.77 0.50
C ALA A 272 -4.64 -12.47 0.28
N LEU A 273 -4.74 -13.77 0.56
CA LEU A 273 -6.00 -14.53 0.46
C LEU A 273 -7.04 -14.06 1.47
N VAL A 274 -6.65 -13.84 2.72
CA VAL A 274 -7.54 -13.27 3.77
C VAL A 274 -8.02 -11.89 3.37
N GLY A 275 -7.13 -11.03 2.89
CA GLY A 275 -7.49 -9.71 2.41
C GLY A 275 -8.45 -9.75 1.22
N ALA A 276 -8.20 -10.64 0.25
CA ALA A 276 -9.07 -10.84 -0.89
C ALA A 276 -10.47 -11.30 -0.45
N ALA A 277 -10.55 -12.27 0.47
CA ALA A 277 -11.83 -12.73 1.02
C ALA A 277 -12.60 -11.58 1.69
N CYS A 278 -11.95 -10.75 2.51
CA CYS A 278 -12.57 -9.58 3.12
C CYS A 278 -13.07 -8.57 2.08
N ALA A 279 -12.25 -8.27 1.06
CA ALA A 279 -12.60 -7.33 0.00
C ALA A 279 -13.79 -7.85 -0.84
N TYR A 280 -13.79 -9.12 -1.24
CA TYR A 280 -14.90 -9.73 -1.97
C TYR A 280 -16.19 -9.79 -1.12
N ALA A 281 -16.10 -10.13 0.17
CA ALA A 281 -17.24 -10.09 1.07
C ALA A 281 -17.89 -8.69 1.10
N LEU A 282 -17.05 -7.64 1.14
CA LEU A 282 -17.52 -6.26 1.08
C LEU A 282 -18.15 -5.91 -0.27
N VAL A 283 -17.56 -6.35 -1.39
CA VAL A 283 -18.12 -6.17 -2.74
C VAL A 283 -19.52 -6.79 -2.83
N PHE A 284 -19.68 -8.04 -2.37
CA PHE A 284 -20.97 -8.72 -2.38
C PHE A 284 -21.99 -8.03 -1.46
N SER A 285 -21.59 -7.61 -0.27
CA SER A 285 -22.44 -6.85 0.65
C SER A 285 -22.94 -5.55 0.02
N ASN A 286 -22.06 -4.78 -0.61
CA ASN A 286 -22.41 -3.52 -1.26
C ASN A 286 -23.32 -3.73 -2.48
N ARG A 287 -23.10 -4.77 -3.28
CA ARG A 287 -23.99 -5.11 -4.40
C ARG A 287 -25.40 -5.49 -3.92
N ARG A 288 -25.48 -6.27 -2.84
CA ARG A 288 -26.77 -6.68 -2.26
C ARG A 288 -27.56 -5.49 -1.73
N LYS A 289 -26.89 -4.55 -1.05
CA LYS A 289 -27.54 -3.31 -0.57
C LYS A 289 -28.09 -2.47 -1.73
N LYS A 290 -27.34 -2.33 -2.83
CA LYS A 290 -27.79 -1.60 -4.01
C LYS A 290 -28.99 -2.27 -4.71
N ALA A 291 -29.01 -3.60 -4.76
CA ALA A 291 -30.14 -4.34 -5.33
C ALA A 291 -31.42 -4.14 -4.51
N LEU A 292 -31.31 -4.25 -3.18
CA LEU A 292 -32.46 -4.04 -2.28
C LEU A 292 -33.00 -2.61 -2.31
N SER A 293 -32.16 -1.59 -2.47
CA SER A 293 -32.63 -0.20 -2.61
C SER A 293 -33.33 0.07 -3.93
N ALA A 294 -32.93 -0.62 -5.00
CA ALA A 294 -33.58 -0.51 -6.32
C ALA A 294 -34.93 -1.26 -6.42
N GLU A 295 -35.22 -2.19 -5.51
CA GLU A 295 -36.51 -2.88 -5.43
C GLU A 295 -37.59 -2.10 -4.62
N VAL A 296 -37.17 -1.07 -3.89
CA VAL A 296 -38.01 -0.23 -3.02
C VAL A 296 -38.42 1.09 -3.69
N GLU A 297 -37.71 1.48 -4.74
CA GLU A 297 -38.08 2.62 -5.62
C GLU A 297 -38.97 2.17 -6.76
#